data_663371ea1aa52a1a146043ba07e99944
#
_entry.id   663371ea1aa52a1a146043ba07e99944
#
_cell.length_a   1.000
_cell.length_b   1.000
_cell.length_c   1.000
_cell.angle_alpha   90.00
_cell.angle_beta   90.00
_cell.angle_gamma   90.00
#
_symmetry.space_group_name_H-M   'P 1'
#
loop_
_entity.id
_entity.type
_entity.pdbx_description
1 polymer ?
#
loop_
_entity_poly.entity_id
_entity_poly.type
_entity_poly.pdbx_seq_one_letter_code
_entity_poly.pdbx_strand_id
1 'polypeptide(L)'
;VEKSLPGKTERILRVELSDVQTEYYKNILTKNYSALTAGAKGGHFSLLNIMSELKKASNHPYLFDNAENRVLEKFGDGSKSRENILRGMIMSSGKMVLLDKLLTRLKKDGHRVLIFSQMVRILDILGDYLAIKGLNFQRLDGTVPSAQRRISIEHFNAPDSNDFVFLLSTRAGGL
;
A
#
# COMPACT_ATOMS: atom_id res chain seq x y z
N VAL A 1 -6.33 1.80 -31.62
CA VAL A 1 -5.09 2.32 -31.03
C VAL A 1 -5.15 3.84 -31.20
N GLU A 2 -5.29 4.51 -30.10
CA GLU A 2 -5.37 5.96 -30.05
C GLU A 2 -4.01 6.56 -30.45
N LYS A 3 -4.00 7.39 -31.48
CA LYS A 3 -2.76 7.95 -32.07
C LYS A 3 -2.23 9.19 -31.36
N SER A 4 -2.89 9.65 -30.26
CA SER A 4 -2.59 10.91 -29.59
C SER A 4 -2.44 10.79 -28.07
N LEU A 5 -1.76 9.76 -27.59
CA LEU A 5 -1.44 9.68 -26.17
C LEU A 5 -0.40 10.76 -25.80
N PRO A 6 -0.63 11.51 -24.71
CA PRO A 6 0.35 12.46 -24.21
C PRO A 6 1.63 11.76 -23.74
N GLY A 7 2.72 12.53 -23.63
CA GLY A 7 4.00 12.02 -23.18
C GLY A 7 3.92 11.44 -21.78
N LYS A 8 4.69 10.36 -21.53
CA LYS A 8 4.83 9.70 -20.24
C LYS A 8 6.14 10.09 -19.59
N THR A 9 6.10 10.44 -18.31
CA THR A 9 7.29 10.65 -17.48
C THR A 9 7.29 9.62 -16.35
N GLU A 10 8.41 8.90 -16.21
CA GLU A 10 8.59 7.94 -15.12
C GLU A 10 9.60 8.48 -14.09
N ARG A 11 9.28 8.30 -12.82
CA ARG A 11 10.17 8.68 -11.70
C ARG A 11 10.18 7.59 -10.65
N ILE A 12 11.37 7.29 -10.14
CA ILE A 12 11.56 6.38 -9.01
C ILE A 12 11.74 7.25 -7.76
N LEU A 13 10.79 7.14 -6.82
CA LEU A 13 10.88 7.80 -5.53
C LEU A 13 11.35 6.79 -4.49
N ARG A 14 12.48 7.06 -3.86
CA ARG A 14 13.02 6.26 -2.77
C ARG A 14 12.60 6.86 -1.44
N VAL A 15 12.17 6.01 -0.53
CA VAL A 15 11.73 6.40 0.81
C VAL A 15 12.48 5.60 1.86
N GLU A 16 12.70 6.22 3.01
CA GLU A 16 13.25 5.53 4.18
C GLU A 16 12.16 4.74 4.89
N LEU A 17 12.56 3.64 5.51
CA LEU A 17 11.69 2.90 6.41
C LEU A 17 11.40 3.74 7.65
N SER A 18 10.18 3.63 8.17
CA SER A 18 9.84 4.16 9.49
C SER A 18 10.60 3.40 10.59
N ASP A 19 10.62 3.95 11.80
CA ASP A 19 11.19 3.26 12.97
C ASP A 19 10.49 1.91 13.23
N VAL A 20 9.17 1.88 13.09
CA VAL A 20 8.37 0.65 13.23
C VAL A 20 8.77 -0.38 12.17
N GLN A 21 8.89 0.02 10.92
CA GLN A 21 9.32 -0.87 9.85
C GLN A 21 10.75 -1.38 10.05
N THR A 22 11.65 -0.52 10.50
CA THR A 22 13.04 -0.88 10.80
C THR A 22 13.10 -1.94 11.90
N GLU A 23 12.29 -1.82 12.94
CA GLU A 23 12.19 -2.79 14.02
C GLU A 23 11.70 -4.15 13.51
N TYR A 24 10.62 -4.18 12.73
CA TYR A 24 10.14 -5.42 12.08
C TYR A 24 11.20 -6.05 11.18
N TYR A 25 11.85 -5.24 10.37
CA TYR A 25 12.88 -5.70 9.43
C TYR A 25 14.06 -6.34 10.16
N LYS A 26 14.57 -5.69 11.19
CA LYS A 26 15.66 -6.23 12.04
C LYS A 26 15.25 -7.51 12.75
N ASN A 27 14.05 -7.58 13.30
CA ASN A 27 13.54 -8.76 13.99
C ASN A 27 13.42 -9.97 13.05
N ILE A 28 12.95 -9.77 11.83
CA ILE A 28 12.88 -10.82 10.82
C ILE A 28 14.28 -11.36 10.50
N LEU A 29 15.26 -10.49 10.28
CA LEU A 29 16.64 -10.89 10.00
C LEU A 29 17.26 -11.63 11.19
N THR A 30 17.09 -11.14 12.41
CA THR A 30 17.64 -11.74 13.63
C THR A 30 17.04 -13.12 13.89
N LYS A 31 15.72 -13.24 13.78
CA LYS A 31 15.01 -14.51 13.98
C LYS A 31 15.43 -15.59 12.98
N ASN A 32 15.78 -15.20 11.76
CA ASN A 32 16.11 -16.12 10.67
C ASN A 32 17.63 -16.19 10.37
N TYR A 33 18.46 -15.64 11.24
CA TYR A 33 19.92 -15.58 11.03
C TYR A 33 20.55 -16.91 10.70
N SER A 34 20.20 -17.97 11.43
CA SER A 34 20.74 -19.32 11.20
C SER A 34 20.36 -19.87 9.81
N ALA A 35 19.15 -19.60 9.35
CA ALA A 35 18.69 -20.02 8.02
C ALA A 35 19.41 -19.22 6.91
N LEU A 36 19.69 -17.95 7.14
CA LEU A 36 20.40 -17.10 6.19
C LEU A 36 21.89 -17.46 6.07
N THR A 37 22.54 -17.89 7.16
CA THR A 37 23.96 -18.24 7.18
C THR A 37 24.26 -19.69 6.77
N ALA A 38 23.27 -20.60 6.87
CA ALA A 38 23.43 -22.02 6.51
C ALA A 38 23.60 -22.27 4.98
N GLY A 39 23.42 -21.26 4.15
CA GLY A 39 23.52 -21.37 2.70
C GLY A 39 22.45 -22.26 2.07
N ALA A 40 22.65 -22.63 0.79
CA ALA A 40 21.67 -23.33 -0.03
C ALA A 40 21.26 -24.74 0.46
N LYS A 41 21.93 -25.26 1.45
CA LYS A 41 21.60 -26.59 2.02
C LYS A 41 20.39 -26.58 2.96
N GLY A 42 19.90 -25.40 3.37
CA GLY A 42 18.80 -25.27 4.34
C GLY A 42 17.41 -25.02 3.79
N GLY A 43 17.24 -24.97 2.49
CA GLY A 43 15.92 -24.89 1.86
C GLY A 43 15.56 -23.57 1.23
N HIS A 44 15.46 -23.60 -0.09
CA HIS A 44 14.93 -22.53 -0.95
C HIS A 44 13.58 -21.99 -0.45
N PHE A 45 12.76 -22.86 0.17
CA PHE A 45 11.45 -22.49 0.72
C PHE A 45 11.57 -21.54 1.93
N SER A 46 12.55 -21.72 2.79
CA SER A 46 12.80 -20.84 3.93
C SER A 46 13.21 -19.44 3.52
N LEU A 47 14.07 -19.32 2.48
CA LEU A 47 14.50 -18.03 1.96
C LEU A 47 13.35 -17.24 1.30
N LEU A 48 12.48 -17.93 0.57
CA LEU A 48 11.29 -17.31 -0.03
C LEU A 48 10.34 -16.73 1.05
N ASN A 49 10.15 -17.46 2.15
CA ASN A 49 9.35 -16.98 3.28
C ASN A 49 9.97 -15.74 3.93
N ILE A 50 11.28 -15.74 4.15
CA ILE A 50 12.01 -14.57 4.69
C ILE A 50 11.86 -13.37 3.76
N MET A 51 12.04 -13.54 2.46
CA MET A 51 11.85 -12.47 1.49
C MET A 51 10.42 -11.93 1.49
N SER A 52 9.43 -12.81 1.61
CA SER A 52 8.02 -12.40 1.72
C SER A 52 7.78 -11.54 2.97
N GLU A 53 8.31 -11.95 4.11
CA GLU A 53 8.21 -11.18 5.36
C GLU A 53 8.92 -9.82 5.26
N LEU A 54 10.10 -9.77 4.65
CA LEU A 54 10.82 -8.52 4.42
C LEU A 54 10.07 -7.57 3.48
N LYS A 55 9.42 -8.10 2.44
CA LYS A 55 8.54 -7.31 1.56
C LYS A 55 7.35 -6.72 2.30
N LYS A 56 6.72 -7.48 3.17
CA LYS A 56 5.64 -6.99 4.04
C LYS A 56 6.13 -5.84 4.92
N ALA A 57 7.25 -6.03 5.62
CA ALA A 57 7.84 -5.01 6.48
C ALA A 57 8.15 -3.72 5.70
N SER A 58 8.67 -3.84 4.47
CA SER A 58 9.02 -2.71 3.62
C SER A 58 7.80 -1.97 3.06
N ASN A 59 6.66 -2.62 2.94
CA ASN A 59 5.43 -2.00 2.45
C ASN A 59 4.62 -1.34 3.57
N HIS A 60 4.17 -2.12 4.53
CA HIS A 60 3.42 -1.59 5.67
C HIS A 60 3.41 -2.60 6.84
N PRO A 61 3.67 -2.17 8.09
CA PRO A 61 3.66 -3.06 9.23
C PRO A 61 2.29 -3.67 9.55
N TYR A 62 1.19 -3.06 9.11
CA TYR A 62 -0.17 -3.59 9.29
C TYR A 62 -0.45 -4.87 8.50
N LEU A 63 0.48 -5.30 7.66
CA LEU A 63 0.45 -6.64 7.06
C LEU A 63 0.80 -7.75 8.06
N PHE A 64 1.35 -7.40 9.23
CA PHE A 64 1.60 -8.31 10.33
C PHE A 64 0.47 -8.25 11.36
N ASP A 65 0.18 -9.39 11.96
CA ASP A 65 -0.85 -9.49 12.98
C ASP A 65 -0.50 -8.63 14.22
N ASN A 66 -1.51 -8.01 14.79
CA ASN A 66 -1.41 -7.12 15.96
C ASN A 66 -0.51 -5.88 15.81
N ALA A 67 0.02 -5.61 14.64
CA ALA A 67 0.86 -4.44 14.42
C ALA A 67 0.10 -3.13 14.61
N GLU A 68 -1.15 -3.06 14.18
CA GLU A 68 -2.00 -1.88 14.38
C GLU A 68 -2.12 -1.50 15.85
N ASN A 69 -2.41 -2.43 16.73
CA ASN A 69 -2.53 -2.16 18.16
C ASN A 69 -1.23 -1.61 18.75
N ARG A 70 -0.08 -2.20 18.40
CA ARG A 70 1.25 -1.73 18.83
C ARG A 70 1.54 -0.31 18.34
N VAL A 71 1.14 0.00 17.12
CA VAL A 71 1.33 1.33 16.54
C VAL A 71 0.44 2.36 17.23
N LEU A 72 -0.81 2.03 17.52
CA LEU A 72 -1.72 2.91 18.25
C LEU A 72 -1.23 3.21 19.68
N GLU A 73 -0.65 2.24 20.35
CA GLU A 73 -0.01 2.45 21.65
C GLU A 73 1.21 3.36 21.55
N LYS A 74 1.98 3.26 20.47
CA LYS A 74 3.20 4.06 20.26
C LYS A 74 2.93 5.52 19.85
N PHE A 75 1.96 5.74 18.97
CA PHE A 75 1.69 7.05 18.36
C PHE A 75 0.46 7.77 18.92
N GLY A 76 -0.21 7.18 19.88
CA GLY A 76 -1.40 7.74 20.51
C GLY A 76 -1.49 7.30 21.96
N ASP A 77 -2.68 7.48 22.52
CA ASP A 77 -3.05 7.02 23.87
C ASP A 77 -3.65 5.59 23.87
N GLY A 78 -3.45 4.85 22.78
CA GLY A 78 -4.07 3.55 22.55
C GLY A 78 -5.53 3.62 22.12
N SER A 79 -6.12 4.81 22.09
CA SER A 79 -7.51 4.98 21.66
C SER A 79 -7.65 4.78 20.14
N LYS A 80 -8.76 4.19 19.73
CA LYS A 80 -9.12 4.00 18.31
C LYS A 80 -9.90 5.18 17.75
N SER A 81 -9.51 6.40 18.11
CA SER A 81 -10.07 7.59 17.48
C SER A 81 -9.70 7.62 15.97
N ARG A 82 -10.56 8.24 15.18
CA ARG A 82 -10.31 8.39 13.74
C ARG A 82 -8.94 9.04 13.45
N GLU A 83 -8.59 10.03 14.22
CA GLU A 83 -7.32 10.74 14.11
C GLU A 83 -6.12 9.84 14.44
N ASN A 84 -6.19 9.08 15.54
CA ASN A 84 -5.13 8.15 15.93
C ASN A 84 -4.95 7.01 14.93
N ILE A 85 -6.06 6.47 14.41
CA ILE A 85 -6.02 5.42 13.39
C ILE A 85 -5.31 5.95 12.13
N LEU A 86 -5.71 7.12 11.64
CA LEU A 86 -5.10 7.74 10.47
C LEU A 86 -3.62 8.02 10.69
N ARG A 87 -3.26 8.64 11.81
CA ARG A 87 -1.89 8.97 12.17
C ARG A 87 -1.01 7.73 12.25
N GLY A 88 -1.48 6.68 12.93
CA GLY A 88 -0.75 5.42 13.05
C GLY A 88 -0.52 4.75 11.70
N MET A 89 -1.52 4.75 10.85
CA MET A 89 -1.47 4.19 9.50
C MET A 89 -0.44 4.90 8.62
N ILE A 90 -0.36 6.21 8.68
CA ILE A 90 0.57 7.03 7.90
C ILE A 90 1.98 6.94 8.48
N MET A 91 2.14 7.21 9.76
CA MET A 91 3.45 7.38 10.40
C MET A 91 4.23 6.07 10.57
N SER A 92 3.57 4.93 10.52
CA SER A 92 4.22 3.62 10.62
C SER A 92 4.85 3.12 9.32
N SER A 93 4.64 3.79 8.19
CA SER A 93 5.17 3.39 6.89
C SER A 93 5.76 4.58 6.13
N GLY A 94 7.02 4.47 5.71
CA GLY A 94 7.66 5.50 4.89
C GLY A 94 6.93 5.74 3.57
N LYS A 95 6.46 4.67 2.92
CA LYS A 95 5.66 4.78 1.69
C LYS A 95 4.35 5.52 1.92
N MET A 96 3.68 5.29 3.05
CA MET A 96 2.43 5.97 3.37
C MET A 96 2.64 7.46 3.66
N VAL A 97 3.73 7.84 4.32
CA VAL A 97 4.08 9.25 4.53
C VAL A 97 4.25 9.96 3.18
N LEU A 98 5.00 9.37 2.26
CA LEU A 98 5.17 9.94 0.92
C LEU A 98 3.84 9.98 0.16
N LEU A 99 3.08 8.90 0.19
CA LEU A 99 1.80 8.80 -0.52
C LEU A 99 0.80 9.83 -0.01
N ASP A 100 0.70 10.04 1.29
CA ASP A 100 -0.19 11.05 1.87
C ASP A 100 0.14 12.46 1.37
N LYS A 101 1.41 12.82 1.35
CA LYS A 101 1.87 14.11 0.80
C LYS A 101 1.57 14.23 -0.70
N LEU A 102 1.86 13.17 -1.44
CA LEU A 102 1.68 13.12 -2.90
C LEU A 102 0.19 13.24 -3.28
N LEU A 103 -0.67 12.47 -2.63
CA LEU A 103 -2.12 12.52 -2.88
C LEU A 103 -2.73 13.87 -2.51
N THR A 104 -2.29 14.47 -1.42
CA THR A 104 -2.74 15.81 -1.03
C THR A 104 -2.42 16.83 -2.12
N ARG A 105 -1.21 16.77 -2.68
CA ARG A 105 -0.79 17.67 -3.76
C ARG A 105 -1.54 17.39 -5.06
N LEU A 106 -1.65 16.13 -5.45
CA LEU A 106 -2.32 15.74 -6.70
C LEU A 106 -3.81 16.10 -6.69
N LYS A 107 -4.47 15.94 -5.55
CA LYS A 107 -5.86 16.36 -5.39
C LYS A 107 -6.03 17.87 -5.54
N LYS A 108 -5.17 18.64 -4.92
CA LYS A 108 -5.16 20.10 -5.03
C LYS A 108 -4.97 20.56 -6.47
N ASP A 109 -4.13 19.87 -7.22
CA ASP A 109 -3.83 20.19 -8.62
C ASP A 109 -4.87 19.60 -9.61
N GLY A 110 -5.93 18.95 -9.13
CA GLY A 110 -7.04 18.45 -9.94
C GLY A 110 -6.75 17.15 -10.71
N HIS A 111 -5.74 16.38 -10.28
CA HIS A 111 -5.40 15.09 -10.89
C HIS A 111 -6.26 13.93 -10.37
N ARG A 112 -6.41 12.90 -11.18
CA ARG A 112 -6.86 11.57 -10.79
C ARG A 112 -5.68 10.64 -10.72
N VAL A 113 -5.73 9.64 -9.83
CA VAL A 113 -4.60 8.79 -9.49
C VAL A 113 -4.95 7.31 -9.63
N LEU A 114 -4.06 6.56 -10.26
CA LEU A 114 -4.09 5.10 -10.26
C LEU A 114 -2.99 4.60 -9.33
N ILE A 115 -3.34 3.70 -8.41
CA ILE A 115 -2.39 3.06 -7.50
C ILE A 115 -2.41 1.56 -7.75
N PHE A 116 -1.27 1.01 -8.14
CA PHE A 116 -1.08 -0.41 -8.35
C PHE A 116 -0.33 -1.04 -7.19
N SER A 117 -0.75 -2.22 -6.78
CA SER A 117 -0.05 -3.04 -5.80
C SER A 117 -0.06 -4.51 -6.18
N GLN A 118 1.08 -5.19 -6.02
CA GLN A 118 1.17 -6.64 -6.13
C GLN A 118 0.54 -7.35 -4.92
N MET A 119 0.56 -6.70 -3.76
CA MET A 119 -0.05 -7.23 -2.54
C MET A 119 -1.49 -6.71 -2.40
N VAL A 120 -2.47 -7.61 -2.50
CA VAL A 120 -3.89 -7.24 -2.38
C VAL A 120 -4.21 -6.67 -1.00
N ARG A 121 -3.59 -7.17 0.06
CA ARG A 121 -3.78 -6.63 1.42
C ARG A 121 -3.34 -5.17 1.59
N ILE A 122 -2.41 -4.69 0.77
CA ILE A 122 -2.06 -3.26 0.74
C ILE A 122 -3.25 -2.43 0.23
N LEU A 123 -4.03 -2.97 -0.69
CA LEU A 123 -5.24 -2.28 -1.17
C LEU A 123 -6.28 -2.13 -0.06
N ASP A 124 -6.37 -3.08 0.87
CA ASP A 124 -7.23 -2.96 2.05
C ASP A 124 -6.79 -1.80 2.94
N ILE A 125 -5.51 -1.68 3.22
CA ILE A 125 -4.93 -0.58 4.02
C ILE A 125 -5.17 0.76 3.32
N LEU A 126 -4.91 0.84 2.02
CA LEU A 126 -5.13 2.06 1.23
C LEU A 126 -6.61 2.44 1.16
N GLY A 127 -7.50 1.45 1.03
CA GLY A 127 -8.94 1.68 1.06
C GLY A 127 -9.41 2.28 2.39
N ASP A 128 -8.94 1.75 3.50
CA ASP A 128 -9.23 2.30 4.83
C ASP A 128 -8.69 3.73 4.98
N TYR A 129 -7.45 3.96 4.52
CA TYR A 129 -6.85 5.29 4.50
C TYR A 129 -7.70 6.30 3.72
N LEU A 130 -8.09 5.96 2.50
CA LEU A 130 -8.88 6.84 1.63
C LEU A 130 -10.27 7.10 2.22
N ALA A 131 -10.91 6.09 2.79
CA ALA A 131 -12.20 6.22 3.45
C ALA A 131 -12.13 7.15 4.67
N ILE A 132 -11.11 7.02 5.52
CA ILE A 132 -10.90 7.89 6.67
C ILE A 132 -10.62 9.34 6.23
N LYS A 133 -9.86 9.53 5.16
CA LYS A 133 -9.59 10.86 4.58
C LYS A 133 -10.80 11.47 3.87
N GLY A 134 -11.87 10.71 3.66
CA GLY A 134 -13.03 11.16 2.89
C GLY A 134 -12.77 11.31 1.39
N LEU A 135 -11.81 10.57 0.85
CA LEU A 135 -11.45 10.56 -0.56
C LEU A 135 -12.18 9.44 -1.29
N ASN A 136 -12.92 9.78 -2.34
CA ASN A 136 -13.65 8.80 -3.14
C ASN A 136 -12.71 7.98 -4.01
N PHE A 137 -12.93 6.68 -4.06
CA PHE A 137 -12.09 5.77 -4.82
C PHE A 137 -12.86 4.58 -5.38
N GLN A 138 -12.28 3.95 -6.38
CA GLN A 138 -12.68 2.65 -6.92
C GLN A 138 -11.59 1.62 -6.63
N ARG A 139 -11.94 0.34 -6.66
CA ARG A 139 -10.99 -0.76 -6.46
C ARG A 139 -11.26 -1.90 -7.45
N LEU A 140 -10.20 -2.42 -8.05
CA LEU A 140 -10.20 -3.66 -8.83
C LEU A 140 -9.13 -4.61 -8.34
N ASP A 141 -9.54 -5.82 -7.99
CA ASP A 141 -8.67 -6.96 -7.73
C ASP A 141 -9.23 -8.22 -8.39
N GLY A 142 -8.59 -9.37 -8.19
CA GLY A 142 -8.98 -10.62 -8.82
C GLY A 142 -10.36 -11.16 -8.39
N THR A 143 -10.97 -10.62 -7.34
CA THR A 143 -12.27 -11.06 -6.82
C THR A 143 -13.46 -10.33 -7.46
N VAL A 144 -13.20 -9.24 -8.19
CA VAL A 144 -14.26 -8.41 -8.77
C VAL A 144 -14.80 -9.04 -10.06
N PRO A 145 -16.12 -9.30 -10.17
CA PRO A 145 -16.74 -9.83 -11.39
C PRO A 145 -16.58 -8.88 -12.60
N SER A 146 -16.51 -9.44 -13.79
CA SER A 146 -16.28 -8.68 -15.04
C SER A 146 -17.29 -7.56 -15.27
N ALA A 147 -18.57 -7.80 -14.96
CA ALA A 147 -19.60 -6.76 -15.08
C ALA A 147 -19.34 -5.57 -14.16
N GLN A 148 -18.91 -5.84 -12.91
CA GLN A 148 -18.59 -4.80 -11.94
C GLN A 148 -17.33 -4.04 -12.31
N ARG A 149 -16.36 -4.69 -12.95
CA ARG A 149 -15.15 -4.03 -13.47
C ARG A 149 -15.48 -2.89 -14.42
N ARG A 150 -16.35 -3.17 -15.37
CA ARG A 150 -16.76 -2.18 -16.35
C ARG A 150 -17.45 -0.98 -15.69
N ILE A 151 -18.36 -1.24 -14.77
CA ILE A 151 -19.06 -0.19 -14.02
C ILE A 151 -18.08 0.70 -13.26
N SER A 152 -17.12 0.11 -12.55
CA SER A 152 -16.12 0.85 -11.80
C SER A 152 -15.24 1.74 -12.68
N ILE A 153 -14.82 1.22 -13.84
CA ILE A 153 -14.01 1.96 -14.81
C ILE A 153 -14.82 3.14 -15.41
N GLU A 154 -16.05 2.88 -15.82
CA GLU A 154 -16.93 3.91 -16.38
C GLU A 154 -17.22 5.01 -15.34
N HIS A 155 -17.47 4.63 -14.09
CA HIS A 155 -17.70 5.58 -13.00
C HIS A 155 -16.47 6.47 -12.74
N PHE A 156 -15.29 5.86 -12.68
CA PHE A 156 -14.03 6.61 -12.46
C PHE A 156 -13.71 7.57 -13.62
N ASN A 157 -13.97 7.14 -14.86
CA ASN A 157 -13.66 7.92 -16.06
C ASN A 157 -14.73 8.96 -16.43
N ALA A 158 -15.89 8.93 -15.80
CA ALA A 158 -16.95 9.91 -16.08
C ALA A 158 -16.45 11.35 -15.83
N PRO A 159 -16.75 12.31 -16.72
CA PRO A 159 -16.26 13.69 -16.59
C PRO A 159 -16.68 14.38 -15.30
N ASP A 160 -17.83 14.02 -14.75
CA ASP A 160 -18.42 14.53 -13.52
C ASP A 160 -18.14 13.65 -12.29
N SER A 161 -17.29 12.64 -12.42
CA SER A 161 -16.95 11.74 -11.33
C SER A 161 -16.18 12.46 -10.23
N ASN A 162 -16.60 12.23 -8.98
CA ASN A 162 -15.90 12.68 -7.78
C ASN A 162 -14.81 11.70 -7.33
N ASP A 163 -14.61 10.59 -8.04
CA ASP A 163 -13.56 9.63 -7.74
C ASP A 163 -12.19 10.26 -7.98
N PHE A 164 -11.32 10.10 -7.00
CA PHE A 164 -9.97 10.63 -7.05
C PHE A 164 -8.93 9.56 -7.31
N VAL A 165 -9.08 8.38 -6.67
CA VAL A 165 -8.12 7.28 -6.73
C VAL A 165 -8.78 6.02 -7.29
N PHE A 166 -8.05 5.29 -8.10
CA PHE A 166 -8.37 3.92 -8.48
C PHE A 166 -7.30 2.97 -7.96
N LEU A 167 -7.68 2.08 -7.05
CA LEU A 167 -6.82 1.05 -6.48
C LEU A 167 -6.89 -0.21 -7.36
N LEU A 168 -5.74 -0.70 -7.82
CA LEU A 168 -5.68 -1.86 -8.70
C LEU A 168 -4.63 -2.86 -8.21
N SER A 169 -4.99 -4.14 -8.17
CA SER A 169 -3.95 -5.16 -8.15
C SER A 169 -3.24 -5.19 -9.52
N THR A 170 -1.92 -5.38 -9.53
CA THR A 170 -1.16 -5.40 -10.79
C THR A 170 -1.70 -6.45 -11.76
N ARG A 171 -2.11 -7.60 -11.25
CA ARG A 171 -2.71 -8.69 -12.02
C ARG A 171 -4.06 -8.30 -12.63
N ALA A 172 -4.95 -7.69 -11.86
CA ALA A 172 -6.27 -7.26 -12.34
C ALA A 172 -6.20 -6.03 -13.25
N GLY A 173 -5.19 -5.19 -13.07
CA GLY A 173 -4.93 -4.02 -13.90
C GLY A 173 -4.30 -4.32 -15.26
N GLY A 174 -3.97 -5.57 -15.55
CA GLY A 174 -3.37 -5.96 -16.82
C GLY A 174 -1.88 -5.70 -16.96
N LEU A 175 -1.18 -5.55 -15.83
CA LEU A 175 0.26 -5.35 -15.78
C LEU A 175 1.03 -6.65 -15.50
#